data_80ebf1c608f29ad2672d7435b6dbcda1
#
_entry.id   80ebf1c608f29ad2672d7435b6dbcda1
#
_cell.length_a   1.000
_cell.length_b   1.000
_cell.length_c   1.000
_cell.angle_alpha   90.00
_cell.angle_beta   90.00
_cell.angle_gamma   90.00
#
_symmetry.space_group_name_H-M   'P 1'
#
loop_
_entity.id
_entity.type
_entity.pdbx_description
1 polymer ?
#
loop_
_entity_poly.entity_id
_entity_poly.type
_entity_poly.pdbx_seq_one_letter_code
_entity_poly.pdbx_strand_id
1 'polypeptide(L)'
;MDIGLRSELAFSIGEKQFPTMQSVDIWLGSVLITYFDNTAYLPAFVNALRRELANIEKGEVASGYTFFNLGPTTDDAVARAKIIEDKIEVSCILNNGNVVKVTLFVESTISAYKECIRVLAT
;
A
#
# COMPACT_ATOMS: atom_id res chain seq x y z
N MET A 1 12.89 -3.02 7.85
CA MET A 1 12.10 -4.27 7.90
C MET A 1 11.11 -4.27 6.75
N ASP A 2 11.21 -5.26 5.89
CA ASP A 2 10.29 -5.39 4.77
C ASP A 2 9.15 -6.34 5.11
N ILE A 3 7.93 -5.94 4.78
CA ILE A 3 6.73 -6.76 4.90
C ILE A 3 6.21 -6.98 3.48
N GLY A 4 6.15 -8.24 3.07
CA GLY A 4 5.81 -8.60 1.69
C GLY A 4 7.05 -8.65 0.78
N LEU A 5 6.82 -8.77 -0.52
CA LEU A 5 7.87 -8.85 -1.52
C LEU A 5 7.88 -7.60 -2.38
N ARG A 6 9.05 -6.99 -2.55
CA ARG A 6 9.20 -5.76 -3.35
C ARG A 6 8.78 -5.95 -4.82
N SER A 7 8.94 -7.15 -5.35
CA SER A 7 8.50 -7.48 -6.71
C SER A 7 6.98 -7.54 -6.87
N GLU A 8 6.25 -7.56 -5.77
CA GLU A 8 4.78 -7.58 -5.72
C GLU A 8 4.30 -6.33 -4.99
N LEU A 9 4.02 -6.47 -3.69
CA LEU A 9 3.70 -5.36 -2.80
C LEU A 9 4.51 -5.53 -1.53
N ALA A 10 5.24 -4.50 -1.12
CA ALA A 10 5.96 -4.52 0.14
C ALA A 10 5.86 -3.18 0.85
N PHE A 11 5.83 -3.25 2.18
CA PHE A 11 5.96 -2.11 3.06
C PHE A 11 7.33 -2.21 3.75
N SER A 12 8.21 -1.25 3.51
CA SER A 12 9.50 -1.18 4.20
C SER A 12 9.35 -0.23 5.38
N ILE A 13 9.33 -0.79 6.58
CA ILE A 13 9.12 -0.01 7.80
C ILE A 13 10.45 0.56 8.25
N GLY A 14 10.53 1.87 8.29
CA GLY A 14 11.70 2.60 8.75
C GLY A 14 11.60 3.03 10.20
N GLU A 15 12.39 4.02 10.57
CA GLU A 15 12.46 4.49 11.94
C GLU A 15 11.28 5.40 12.29
N LYS A 16 10.86 5.33 13.55
CA LYS A 16 9.86 6.21 14.12
C LYS A 16 10.51 7.57 14.40
N GLN A 17 10.04 8.62 13.76
CA GLN A 17 10.58 9.98 13.94
C GLN A 17 9.94 10.68 15.14
N PHE A 18 8.65 10.47 15.33
CA PHE A 18 7.86 10.97 16.46
C PHE A 18 6.89 9.87 16.86
N PRO A 19 6.22 9.98 18.03
CA PRO A 19 5.26 8.95 18.45
C PRO A 19 4.18 8.64 17.41
N THR A 20 3.81 9.64 16.58
CA THR A 20 2.76 9.50 15.58
C THR A 20 3.25 9.49 14.14
N MET A 21 4.58 9.57 13.92
CA MET A 21 5.16 9.67 12.58
C MET A 21 6.22 8.59 12.39
N GLN A 22 6.17 7.91 11.27
CA GLN A 22 7.13 6.85 10.94
C GLN A 22 7.36 6.80 9.44
N SER A 23 8.60 6.49 9.05
CA SER A 23 8.93 6.28 7.64
C SER A 23 8.41 4.93 7.20
N VAL A 24 7.65 4.92 6.11
CA VAL A 24 7.13 3.71 5.48
C VAL A 24 7.30 3.85 3.98
N ASP A 25 8.15 3.02 3.41
CA ASP A 25 8.27 2.94 1.95
C ASP A 25 7.32 1.88 1.42
N ILE A 26 6.69 2.20 0.29
CA ILE A 26 5.80 1.28 -0.41
C ILE A 26 6.44 0.91 -1.74
N TRP A 27 6.60 -0.40 -1.95
CA TRP A 27 7.12 -0.99 -3.18
C TRP A 27 5.99 -1.70 -3.91
N LEU A 28 5.94 -1.51 -5.21
CA LEU A 28 4.93 -2.14 -6.05
C LEU A 28 5.60 -2.53 -7.38
N GLY A 29 5.62 -3.84 -7.68
CA GLY A 29 6.26 -4.33 -8.90
C GLY A 29 7.72 -3.93 -9.02
N SER A 30 8.48 -4.00 -7.93
CA SER A 30 9.90 -3.62 -7.83
C SER A 30 10.17 -2.12 -7.99
N VAL A 31 9.13 -1.30 -7.94
CA VAL A 31 9.25 0.15 -8.04
C VAL A 31 8.94 0.78 -6.70
N LEU A 32 9.82 1.68 -6.25
CA LEU A 32 9.58 2.47 -5.04
C LEU A 32 8.53 3.55 -5.34
N ILE A 33 7.35 3.41 -4.75
CA ILE A 33 6.24 4.33 -4.99
C ILE A 33 6.41 5.61 -4.19
N THR A 34 6.92 5.50 -2.97
CA THR A 34 7.07 6.62 -2.03
C THR A 34 8.41 7.34 -2.16
N TYR A 35 8.94 7.42 -3.38
CA TYR A 35 10.27 7.98 -3.59
C TYR A 35 10.37 9.48 -3.27
N PHE A 36 9.25 10.17 -3.22
CA PHE A 36 9.21 11.62 -2.95
C PHE A 36 8.96 11.91 -1.46
N ASP A 37 8.00 11.21 -0.85
CA ASP A 37 7.67 11.38 0.56
C ASP A 37 7.23 10.03 1.14
N ASN A 38 7.91 9.57 2.18
CA ASN A 38 7.60 8.30 2.85
C ASN A 38 7.20 8.48 4.32
N THR A 39 6.97 9.71 4.77
CA THR A 39 6.60 9.95 6.16
C THR A 39 5.11 9.71 6.35
N ALA A 40 4.78 8.70 7.14
CA ALA A 40 3.40 8.33 7.43
C ALA A 40 2.96 8.90 8.77
N TYR A 41 1.80 9.58 8.77
CA TYR A 41 1.08 9.91 10.00
C TYR A 41 0.30 8.68 10.43
N LEU A 42 0.76 8.00 11.47
CA LEU A 42 0.31 6.65 11.82
C LEU A 42 -1.20 6.52 12.03
N PRO A 43 -1.90 7.41 12.77
CA PRO A 43 -3.34 7.24 12.95
C PRO A 43 -4.12 7.18 11.64
N ALA A 44 -3.81 8.07 10.71
CA ALA A 44 -4.49 8.12 9.41
C ALA A 44 -4.07 6.95 8.51
N PHE A 45 -2.78 6.63 8.49
CA PHE A 45 -2.26 5.57 7.64
C PHE A 45 -2.78 4.20 8.08
N VAL A 46 -2.74 3.90 9.38
CA VAL A 46 -3.25 2.64 9.91
C VAL A 46 -4.76 2.50 9.65
N ASN A 47 -5.53 3.57 9.83
CA ASN A 47 -6.95 3.57 9.50
C ASN A 47 -7.21 3.30 8.02
N ALA A 48 -6.41 3.90 7.13
CA ALA A 48 -6.52 3.67 5.70
C ALA A 48 -6.24 2.21 5.36
N LEU A 49 -5.18 1.63 5.94
CA LEU A 49 -4.85 0.22 5.74
C LEU A 49 -5.98 -0.70 6.22
N ARG A 50 -6.58 -0.41 7.36
CA ARG A 50 -7.69 -1.20 7.89
C ARG A 50 -8.91 -1.17 6.99
N ARG A 51 -9.24 -0.01 6.44
CA ARG A 51 -10.38 0.13 5.50
C ARG A 51 -10.12 -0.61 4.21
N GLU A 52 -8.92 -0.47 3.66
CA GLU A 52 -8.54 -1.19 2.43
C GLU A 52 -8.55 -2.70 2.66
N LEU A 53 -7.99 -3.16 3.79
CA LEU A 53 -8.01 -4.57 4.15
C LEU A 53 -9.44 -5.11 4.23
N ALA A 54 -10.34 -4.40 4.88
CA ALA A 54 -11.74 -4.80 4.99
C ALA A 54 -12.39 -4.92 3.61
N ASN A 55 -12.12 -3.98 2.71
CA ASN A 55 -12.65 -4.02 1.36
C ASN A 55 -12.07 -5.20 0.56
N ILE A 56 -10.79 -5.47 0.69
CA ILE A 56 -10.15 -6.62 0.03
C ILE A 56 -10.76 -7.92 0.54
N GLU A 57 -10.92 -8.06 1.85
CA GLU A 57 -11.48 -9.27 2.46
C GLU A 57 -12.93 -9.52 2.03
N LYS A 58 -13.69 -8.46 1.79
CA LYS A 58 -15.07 -8.56 1.31
C LYS A 58 -15.17 -8.74 -0.21
N GLY A 59 -14.06 -8.60 -0.94
CA GLY A 59 -14.07 -8.63 -2.39
C GLY A 59 -14.70 -7.38 -3.01
N GLU A 60 -14.74 -6.26 -2.28
CA GLU A 60 -15.40 -5.02 -2.72
C GLU A 60 -14.46 -4.03 -3.42
N VAL A 61 -13.31 -4.49 -3.89
CA VAL A 61 -12.40 -3.65 -4.68
C VAL A 61 -12.90 -3.65 -6.12
N ALA A 62 -13.75 -2.69 -6.43
CA ALA A 62 -14.33 -2.53 -7.76
C ALA A 62 -13.33 -1.83 -8.70
N SER A 63 -13.58 -1.93 -10.01
CA SER A 63 -12.81 -1.21 -11.01
C SER A 63 -12.81 0.28 -10.72
N GLY A 64 -11.63 0.88 -10.67
CA GLY A 64 -11.45 2.28 -10.34
C GLY A 64 -11.28 2.59 -8.85
N TYR A 65 -11.30 1.57 -8.00
CA TYR A 65 -10.99 1.76 -6.58
C TYR A 65 -9.59 2.38 -6.42
N THR A 66 -9.48 3.43 -5.60
CA THR A 66 -8.21 4.11 -5.36
C THR A 66 -7.47 3.39 -4.25
N PHE A 67 -6.26 2.93 -4.55
CA PHE A 67 -5.38 2.20 -3.66
C PHE A 67 -4.34 3.17 -3.08
N PHE A 68 -4.04 3.07 -1.78
CA PHE A 68 -3.03 3.89 -1.09
C PHE A 68 -3.30 5.40 -1.10
N ASN A 69 -4.53 5.83 -1.30
CA ASN A 69 -4.84 7.25 -1.43
C ASN A 69 -4.67 8.06 -0.13
N LEU A 70 -4.57 7.40 1.02
CA LEU A 70 -4.41 8.05 2.32
C LEU A 70 -3.07 7.73 2.99
N GLY A 71 -2.16 7.11 2.27
CA GLY A 71 -0.82 6.80 2.77
C GLY A 71 0.18 7.89 2.46
N PRO A 72 1.46 7.62 2.68
CA PRO A 72 2.53 8.57 2.34
C PRO A 72 2.60 8.88 0.85
N THR A 73 1.90 8.10 0.03
CA THR A 73 1.94 8.20 -1.43
C THR A 73 0.97 9.22 -2.01
N THR A 74 0.20 9.95 -1.19
CA THR A 74 -0.89 10.80 -1.67
C THR A 74 -0.45 11.78 -2.77
N ASP A 75 0.74 12.36 -2.63
CA ASP A 75 1.29 13.31 -3.60
C ASP A 75 2.22 12.65 -4.62
N ASP A 76 2.63 11.39 -4.39
CA ASP A 76 3.61 10.70 -5.23
C ASP A 76 2.95 9.87 -6.32
N ALA A 77 1.79 9.31 -6.04
CA ALA A 77 1.19 8.34 -6.94
C ALA A 77 -0.31 8.21 -6.72
N VAL A 78 -1.00 7.77 -7.77
CA VAL A 78 -2.40 7.36 -7.68
C VAL A 78 -2.48 5.92 -8.18
N ALA A 79 -2.94 5.03 -7.34
CA ALA A 79 -3.10 3.62 -7.68
C ALA A 79 -4.58 3.25 -7.74
N ARG A 80 -4.93 2.44 -8.73
CA ARG A 80 -6.26 1.87 -8.88
C ARG A 80 -6.15 0.37 -8.95
N ALA A 81 -7.13 -0.32 -8.39
CA ALA A 81 -7.12 -1.76 -8.32
C ALA A 81 -8.47 -2.35 -8.62
N LYS A 82 -8.48 -3.58 -9.09
CA LYS A 82 -9.71 -4.39 -9.20
C LYS A 82 -9.38 -5.83 -8.83
N ILE A 83 -10.34 -6.49 -8.19
CA ILE A 83 -10.22 -7.92 -7.85
C ILE A 83 -10.84 -8.74 -8.96
N ILE A 84 -10.08 -9.72 -9.46
CA ILE A 84 -10.54 -10.72 -10.40
C ILE A 84 -10.17 -12.08 -9.82
N GLU A 85 -11.17 -12.82 -9.33
CA GLU A 85 -10.99 -14.11 -8.68
C GLU A 85 -10.07 -13.98 -7.45
N ASP A 86 -8.91 -14.64 -7.45
CA ASP A 86 -7.93 -14.61 -6.37
C ASP A 86 -6.83 -13.57 -6.57
N LYS A 87 -6.98 -12.69 -7.56
CA LYS A 87 -5.95 -11.73 -7.96
C LYS A 87 -6.45 -10.30 -7.85
N ILE A 88 -5.51 -9.40 -7.63
CA ILE A 88 -5.76 -7.96 -7.64
C ILE A 88 -4.89 -7.36 -8.74
N GLU A 89 -5.52 -6.80 -9.75
CA GLU A 89 -4.80 -6.06 -10.80
C GLU A 89 -4.66 -4.61 -10.35
N VAL A 90 -3.42 -4.14 -10.25
CA VAL A 90 -3.10 -2.79 -9.79
C VAL A 90 -2.45 -2.01 -10.91
N SER A 91 -2.91 -0.79 -11.13
CA SER A 91 -2.29 0.17 -12.03
C SER A 91 -1.99 1.44 -11.23
N CYS A 92 -0.73 1.82 -11.17
CA CYS A 92 -0.26 2.97 -10.40
C CYS A 92 0.38 3.98 -11.33
N ILE A 93 -0.10 5.23 -11.28
CA ILE A 93 0.47 6.33 -12.05
C ILE A 93 1.30 7.19 -11.09
N LEU A 94 2.59 7.27 -11.36
CA LEU A 94 3.51 8.08 -10.58
C LEU A 94 3.41 9.55 -11.00
N ASN A 95 3.89 10.45 -10.14
CA ASN A 95 3.82 11.89 -10.41
C ASN A 95 4.68 12.32 -11.60
N ASN A 96 5.67 11.50 -12.02
CA ASN A 96 6.46 11.74 -13.22
C ASN A 96 5.79 11.21 -14.51
N GLY A 97 4.58 10.65 -14.40
CA GLY A 97 3.84 10.11 -15.53
C GLY A 97 4.09 8.64 -15.83
N ASN A 98 5.08 8.02 -15.19
CA ASN A 98 5.33 6.59 -15.37
C ASN A 98 4.20 5.76 -14.78
N VAL A 99 3.88 4.64 -15.43
CA VAL A 99 2.81 3.73 -15.00
C VAL A 99 3.44 2.41 -14.57
N VAL A 100 3.06 1.95 -13.38
CA VAL A 100 3.45 0.65 -12.85
C VAL A 100 2.22 -0.24 -12.84
N LYS A 101 2.31 -1.40 -13.47
CA LYS A 101 1.22 -2.40 -13.46
C LYS A 101 1.73 -3.67 -12.82
N VAL A 102 0.96 -4.20 -11.89
CA VAL A 102 1.31 -5.43 -11.20
C VAL A 102 0.05 -6.22 -10.89
N THR A 103 0.18 -7.54 -10.90
CA THR A 103 -0.88 -8.45 -10.46
C THR A 103 -0.46 -9.04 -9.13
N LEU A 104 -1.28 -8.82 -8.10
CA LEU A 104 -1.06 -9.35 -6.76
C LEU A 104 -2.01 -10.51 -6.51
N PHE A 105 -1.66 -11.36 -5.54
CA PHE A 105 -2.59 -12.37 -5.04
C PHE A 105 -3.35 -11.81 -3.84
N VAL A 106 -4.64 -12.09 -3.75
CA VAL A 106 -5.49 -11.61 -2.66
C VAL A 106 -4.93 -12.05 -1.31
N GLU A 107 -4.58 -13.33 -1.16
CA GLU A 107 -4.10 -13.87 0.11
C GLU A 107 -2.80 -13.22 0.58
N SER A 108 -1.82 -13.09 -0.32
CA SER A 108 -0.54 -12.48 0.06
C SER A 108 -0.69 -10.99 0.37
N THR A 109 -1.60 -10.31 -0.31
CA THR A 109 -1.90 -8.90 -0.05
C THR A 109 -2.56 -8.73 1.31
N ILE A 110 -3.53 -9.58 1.64
CA ILE A 110 -4.16 -9.58 2.97
C ILE A 110 -3.12 -9.81 4.06
N SER A 111 -2.22 -10.77 3.88
CA SER A 111 -1.16 -11.07 4.84
C SER A 111 -0.25 -9.86 5.05
N ALA A 112 0.16 -9.19 3.97
CA ALA A 112 1.02 -8.02 4.05
C ALA A 112 0.33 -6.87 4.78
N TYR A 113 -0.94 -6.62 4.50
CA TYR A 113 -1.72 -5.59 5.19
C TYR A 113 -1.85 -5.88 6.68
N LYS A 114 -2.21 -7.11 7.03
CA LYS A 114 -2.35 -7.51 8.44
C LYS A 114 -1.06 -7.34 9.21
N GLU A 115 0.05 -7.77 8.65
CA GLU A 115 1.35 -7.66 9.30
C GLU A 115 1.78 -6.19 9.43
N CYS A 116 1.56 -5.39 8.40
CA CYS A 116 1.87 -3.97 8.43
C CYS A 116 1.07 -3.25 9.53
N ILE A 117 -0.23 -3.52 9.61
CA ILE A 117 -1.09 -2.96 10.66
C ILE A 117 -0.60 -3.38 12.04
N ARG A 118 -0.28 -4.67 12.21
CA ARG A 118 0.22 -5.19 13.48
C ARG A 118 1.48 -4.46 13.95
N VAL A 119 2.42 -4.25 13.03
CA VAL A 119 3.69 -3.59 13.34
C VAL A 119 3.49 -2.11 13.65
N LEU A 120 2.69 -1.41 12.83
CA LEU A 120 2.52 0.03 12.96
C LEU A 120 1.57 0.43 14.09
N ALA A 121 0.65 -0.44 14.49
CA ALA A 121 -0.35 -0.14 15.53
C ALA A 121 0.12 -0.47 16.95
N THR A 122 1.34 -0.96 17.12
CA THR A 122 1.89 -1.24 18.47
C THR A 122 2.39 -0.01 19.18
#